data_6dcd8579d3d945127b54104712ccf64c
#
_entry.id   6dcd8579d3d945127b54104712ccf64c
#
_cell.length_a   1.000
_cell.length_b   1.000
_cell.length_c   1.000
_cell.angle_alpha   90.00
_cell.angle_beta   90.00
_cell.angle_gamma   90.00
#
_symmetry.space_group_name_H-M   'P 1'
#
loop_
_entity.id
_entity.type
_entity.pdbx_description
1 polymer ?
#
loop_
_entity_poly.entity_id
_entity_poly.type
_entity_poly.pdbx_seq_one_letter_code
_entity_poly.pdbx_strand_id
1 'polypeptide(L)' 'MAVKKILLGQVWKKDDTNDTYLVTKLYNEVFSTFAMLRKVGGEEILRVKVEKQGDSALLRGFTYTQDSQDF' A
#
# COMPACT_ATOMS: atom_id res chain seq x y z
N MET A 1 -0.01 4.28 -9.65
CA MET A 1 0.35 3.15 -10.54
C MET A 1 -0.12 1.85 -9.92
N ALA A 2 -0.70 0.98 -10.72
CA ALA A 2 -1.21 -0.29 -10.24
C ALA A 2 -0.15 -1.39 -10.32
N VAL A 3 -0.26 -2.39 -9.47
CA VAL A 3 0.60 -3.57 -9.48
C VAL A 3 -0.29 -4.80 -9.54
N LYS A 4 0.28 -5.97 -9.82
CA LYS A 4 -0.53 -7.20 -9.87
C LYS A 4 -1.11 -7.54 -8.51
N LYS A 5 -0.33 -7.38 -7.46
CA LYS A 5 -0.74 -7.68 -6.09
C LYS A 5 -0.14 -6.67 -5.13
N ILE A 6 -0.88 -6.40 -4.07
CA ILE A 6 -0.32 -5.68 -2.94
C ILE A 6 0.36 -6.72 -2.04
N LEU A 7 1.63 -6.53 -1.77
CA LEU A 7 2.43 -7.48 -0.99
C LEU A 7 3.08 -6.79 0.19
N LEU A 8 3.35 -7.58 1.23
CA LEU A 8 4.11 -7.09 2.37
C LEU A 8 5.49 -6.62 1.91
N GLY A 9 5.94 -5.51 2.47
CA GLY A 9 7.24 -4.94 2.13
C GLY A 9 7.21 -3.97 0.97
N GLN A 10 6.11 -3.87 0.24
CA GLN A 10 6.02 -2.88 -0.83
C GLN A 10 6.04 -1.47 -0.24
N VAL A 11 6.57 -0.54 -1.00
CA VAL A 11 6.65 0.86 -0.60
C VAL A 11 5.78 1.68 -1.55
N TRP A 12 4.89 2.46 -0.97
CA TRP A 12 3.96 3.32 -1.69
C TRP A 12 4.12 4.75 -1.22
N LYS A 13 3.95 5.68 -2.15
CA LYS A 13 4.01 7.11 -1.84
C LYS A 13 2.59 7.67 -1.80
N LYS A 14 2.28 8.41 -0.74
CA LYS A 14 0.99 9.08 -0.63
C LYS A 14 1.02 10.31 -1.53
N ASP A 15 0.05 10.38 -2.45
CA ASP A 15 0.10 11.36 -3.54
C ASP A 15 0.01 12.81 -3.06
N ASP A 16 -0.81 13.09 -2.06
CA ASP A 16 -1.04 14.47 -1.63
C ASP A 16 0.06 15.03 -0.74
N THR A 17 0.81 14.18 -0.05
CA THR A 17 1.86 14.64 0.88
C THR A 17 3.25 14.22 0.44
N ASN A 18 3.37 13.28 -0.51
CA ASN A 18 4.63 12.68 -0.94
C ASN A 18 5.32 11.86 0.15
N ASP A 19 4.62 11.57 1.24
CA ASP A 19 5.15 10.70 2.28
C ASP A 19 5.20 9.26 1.78
N THR A 20 6.20 8.52 2.25
CA THR A 20 6.43 7.14 1.86
C THR A 20 5.91 6.20 2.94
N TYR A 21 5.22 5.16 2.52
CA TYR A 21 4.62 4.18 3.43
C TYR A 21 5.01 2.78 3.04
N LEU A 22 5.18 1.93 4.06
CA LEU A 22 5.54 0.53 3.90
C LEU A 22 4.32 -0.34 4.20
N VAL A 23 4.04 -1.31 3.35
CA VAL A 23 2.95 -2.27 3.59
C VAL A 23 3.41 -3.25 4.66
N THR A 24 2.79 -3.18 5.83
CA THR A 24 3.20 -4.00 6.97
C THR A 24 2.25 -5.15 7.26
N LYS A 25 1.01 -5.07 6.77
CA LYS A 25 0.02 -6.11 7.02
C LYS A 25 -1.05 -6.08 5.95
N LEU A 26 -1.54 -7.25 5.60
CA LEU A 26 -2.68 -7.39 4.68
C LEU A 26 -3.70 -8.28 5.37
N TYR A 27 -4.97 -7.93 5.25
CA TYR A 27 -6.03 -8.78 5.79
C TYR A 27 -7.30 -8.62 4.96
N ASN A 28 -8.14 -9.65 5.02
CA ASN A 28 -9.41 -9.67 4.29
C ASN A 28 -10.57 -9.44 5.24
N GLU A 29 -11.45 -8.54 4.84
CA GLU A 29 -12.79 -8.44 5.39
C GLU A 29 -13.74 -9.22 4.49
N VAL A 30 -15.03 -9.20 4.81
CA VAL A 30 -16.01 -10.04 4.11
C VAL A 30 -15.93 -9.89 2.60
N PHE A 31 -15.87 -8.68 2.09
CA PHE A 31 -15.84 -8.42 0.64
C PHE A 31 -14.69 -7.54 0.21
N SER A 32 -13.73 -7.31 1.09
CA SER A 32 -12.68 -6.35 0.81
C SER A 32 -11.36 -6.80 1.40
N THR A 33 -10.29 -6.34 0.80
CA THR A 33 -8.94 -6.54 1.32
C THR A 33 -8.40 -5.19 1.76
N PHE A 34 -7.75 -5.15 2.91
CA PHE A 34 -7.17 -3.93 3.45
C PHE A 34 -5.68 -4.09 3.65
N ALA A 35 -4.95 -3.02 3.39
CA ALA A 35 -3.52 -2.94 3.64
C ALA A 35 -3.28 -1.99 4.80
N MET A 36 -2.43 -2.41 5.73
CA MET A 36 -1.94 -1.53 6.79
C MET A 36 -0.62 -0.98 6.33
N LEU A 37 -0.52 0.33 6.32
CA LEU A 37 0.66 1.04 5.84
C LEU A 37 1.27 1.81 7.00
N ARG A 38 2.59 1.69 7.15
CA ARG A 38 3.31 2.45 8.17
C ARG A 38 4.19 3.48 7.50
N LYS A 39 4.14 4.71 7.97
CA LYS A 39 4.96 5.78 7.43
C LYS A 39 6.43 5.47 7.67
N VAL A 40 7.23 5.53 6.61
CA VAL A 40 8.67 5.30 6.70
C VAL A 40 9.30 6.44 7.50
N GLY A 41 10.02 6.08 8.54
CA GLY A 41 10.64 7.07 9.42
C GLY A 41 9.70 7.64 10.48
N GLY A 42 8.50 7.10 10.60
CA GLY A 42 7.50 7.58 11.56
C GLY A 42 6.72 6.44 12.15
N GLU A 43 5.71 6.78 12.94
CA GLU A 43 4.85 5.79 13.60
C GLU A 43 3.42 5.82 13.09
N GLU A 44 3.11 6.70 12.15
CA GLU A 44 1.76 6.78 11.62
C GLU A 44 1.39 5.52 10.86
N ILE A 45 0.20 4.99 11.14
CA ILE A 45 -0.30 3.79 10.48
C ILE A 45 -1.62 4.13 9.83
N LEU A 46 -1.76 3.78 8.55
CA LEU A 46 -2.97 4.00 7.79
C LEU A 46 -3.55 2.67 7.38
N ARG A 47 -4.88 2.58 7.37
CA ARG A 47 -5.60 1.43 6.82
C ARG A 47 -6.21 1.84 5.49
N VAL A 48 -5.82 1.19 4.43
CA VAL A 48 -6.25 1.56 3.08
C VAL A 48 -6.86 0.34 2.41
N LYS A 49 -8.02 0.54 1.79
CA LYS A 49 -8.68 -0.53 1.06
C LYS A 49 -7.92 -0.79 -0.24
N VAL A 50 -7.65 -2.06 -0.50
CA VAL A 50 -7.04 -2.48 -1.76
C VAL A 50 -8.13 -2.47 -2.84
N GLU A 51 -7.87 -1.79 -3.94
CA GLU A 51 -8.78 -1.75 -5.07
C GLU A 51 -8.21 -2.58 -6.21
N LYS A 52 -9.08 -3.29 -6.89
CA LYS A 52 -8.68 -4.14 -8.02
C LYS A 52 -9.22 -3.57 -9.31
N GLN A 53 -8.38 -3.60 -10.34
CA GLN A 53 -8.75 -3.19 -11.69
C GLN A 53 -8.27 -4.27 -12.65
N GLY A 54 -9.18 -5.14 -13.07
CA GLY A 54 -8.80 -6.27 -13.91
C GLY A 54 -7.79 -7.15 -13.18
N ASP A 55 -6.61 -7.32 -13.76
CA ASP A 55 -5.53 -8.14 -13.18
C ASP A 55 -4.62 -7.35 -12.26
N SER A 56 -4.93 -6.09 -12.01
CA SER A 56 -4.07 -5.22 -11.23
C SER A 56 -4.71 -4.84 -9.91
N ALA A 57 -3.88 -4.38 -8.97
CA ALA A 57 -4.35 -3.88 -7.68
C ALA A 57 -3.70 -2.53 -7.41
N LEU A 58 -4.39 -1.69 -6.67
CA LEU A 58 -3.87 -0.37 -6.33
C LEU A 58 -4.37 0.07 -4.96
N LEU A 59 -3.71 1.07 -4.41
CA LEU A 59 -4.12 1.76 -3.20
C LEU A 59 -4.49 3.17 -3.62
N ARG A 60 -5.78 3.53 -3.47
CA ARG A 60 -6.25 4.83 -3.90
C ARG A 60 -5.56 5.95 -3.11
N GLY A 61 -5.08 6.95 -3.82
CA GLY A 61 -4.36 8.06 -3.19
C GLY A 61 -2.89 7.78 -2.99
N PHE A 62 -2.40 6.64 -3.47
CA PHE A 62 -1.01 6.24 -3.35
C PHE A 62 -0.45 5.84 -4.70
N THR A 63 0.87 6.00 -4.85
CA THR A 63 1.60 5.59 -6.04
C THR A 63 2.63 4.54 -5.64
N TYR A 64 2.63 3.42 -6.34
CA TYR A 64 3.59 2.36 -6.09
C TYR A 64 5.01 2.84 -6.42
N THR A 65 5.96 2.53 -5.56
CA THR A 65 7.35 2.92 -5.77
C THR A 65 8.28 1.73 -5.94
N GLN A 66 8.12 0.68 -5.14
CA GLN A 66 8.99 -0.49 -5.25
C GLN A 66 8.41 -1.68 -4.51
N ASP A 67 8.86 -2.89 -4.88
CA ASP A 67 8.33 -4.14 -4.32
C ASP A 67 8.72 -4.38 -2.88
N SER A 68 9.87 -3.87 -2.47
CA SER A 68 10.32 -4.00 -1.10
C SER A 68 11.28 -2.87 -0.81
N GLN A 69 11.39 -2.56 0.47
CA GLN A 69 12.37 -1.58 0.89
C GLN A 69 13.73 -2.28 0.96
N ASP A 70 14.67 -1.75 0.22
CA ASP A 70 16.01 -2.31 0.14
C ASP A 70 16.91 -1.61 1.14
N PHE A 71 17.61 -2.37 1.92
CA PHE A 71 18.49 -1.85 2.97
C PHE A 71 19.95 -2.14 2.69
#